data_09e33fea61888c0d318b646db2d08e4a
#
_entry.id   09e33fea61888c0d318b646db2d08e4a
#
_cell.length_a   1.000
_cell.length_b   1.000
_cell.length_c   1.000
_cell.angle_alpha   90.00
_cell.angle_beta   90.00
_cell.angle_gamma   90.00
#
_symmetry.space_group_name_H-M   'P 1'
#
loop_
_entity.id
_entity.type
_entity.pdbx_description
1 polymer ?
#
loop_
_entity_poly.entity_id
_entity_poly.type
_entity_poly.pdbx_seq_one_letter_code
_entity_poly.pdbx_strand_id
1 'polypeptide(L)'
;MQGWDPKSYAAAAKKYVAMGYDYIGLGGLVRSSTPDIIETLRSVHDVVPPSVRIHLFGLARLNGLAIFSRLGVTSVDSASFLRQAWMRTTTSYVMPGESFAALRIPEAGKSFRAKRMNEQSGLSAAAIERMERNALRSVREYAARQGSLETALNALLEYDRLVTADRVDLTVPYRNTLEKRPWDRCECEVCRQAGVEVVIFRGNNRNRRRGFHNTYVFYRLLDQALLGDTAGLPGRQLQLSLMEDEP
;
A
#
# COMPACT_ATOMS: atom_id res chain seq x y z
N MET A 1 0.47 18.62 -17.10
CA MET A 1 0.03 18.29 -18.48
C MET A 1 -0.44 16.84 -18.57
N GLN A 2 -1.21 16.51 -19.60
CA GLN A 2 -1.66 15.15 -19.90
C GLN A 2 -1.63 14.92 -21.40
N GLY A 3 -1.51 13.66 -21.81
CA GLY A 3 -1.57 13.20 -23.19
C GLY A 3 -2.27 11.83 -23.24
N TRP A 4 -2.48 11.31 -24.43
CA TRP A 4 -3.06 9.98 -24.67
C TRP A 4 -2.04 8.96 -25.21
N ASP A 5 -0.90 9.43 -25.71
CA ASP A 5 0.24 8.65 -26.18
C ASP A 5 1.57 9.40 -25.95
N PRO A 6 2.74 8.76 -26.08
CA PRO A 6 4.03 9.40 -25.88
C PRO A 6 4.25 10.66 -26.73
N LYS A 7 3.81 10.66 -28.01
CA LYS A 7 3.94 11.81 -28.91
C LYS A 7 3.13 13.01 -28.45
N SER A 8 1.92 12.79 -27.95
CA SER A 8 1.06 13.86 -27.45
C SER A 8 1.61 14.49 -26.16
N TYR A 9 2.22 13.67 -25.27
CA TYR A 9 2.96 14.19 -24.11
C TYR A 9 4.15 15.05 -24.53
N ALA A 10 4.96 14.59 -25.49
CA ALA A 10 6.08 15.35 -26.03
C ALA A 10 5.64 16.68 -26.65
N ALA A 11 4.56 16.66 -27.46
CA ALA A 11 3.99 17.87 -28.05
C ALA A 11 3.47 18.87 -27.01
N ALA A 12 2.83 18.37 -25.95
CA ALA A 12 2.39 19.20 -24.84
C ALA A 12 3.58 19.80 -24.08
N ALA A 13 4.63 19.00 -23.80
CA ALA A 13 5.83 19.47 -23.13
C ALA A 13 6.51 20.62 -23.88
N LYS A 14 6.70 20.49 -25.20
CA LYS A 14 7.22 21.59 -26.06
C LYS A 14 6.43 22.89 -25.89
N LYS A 15 5.09 22.80 -25.86
CA LYS A 15 4.24 23.98 -25.70
C LYS A 15 4.44 24.66 -24.35
N TYR A 16 4.49 23.87 -23.26
CA TYR A 16 4.71 24.43 -21.91
C TYR A 16 6.09 25.08 -21.79
N VAL A 17 7.13 24.45 -22.33
CA VAL A 17 8.48 25.03 -22.34
C VAL A 17 8.50 26.32 -23.18
N ALA A 18 7.85 26.36 -24.35
CA ALA A 18 7.73 27.57 -25.14
C ALA A 18 6.96 28.71 -24.43
N MET A 19 6.10 28.40 -23.47
CA MET A 19 5.42 29.36 -22.56
C MET A 19 6.31 29.84 -21.42
N GLY A 20 7.53 29.31 -21.29
CA GLY A 20 8.48 29.69 -20.24
C GLY A 20 8.44 28.84 -18.98
N TYR A 21 7.73 27.71 -18.95
CA TYR A 21 7.74 26.80 -17.80
C TYR A 21 9.04 25.98 -17.79
N ASP A 22 9.74 25.99 -16.67
CA ASP A 22 10.96 25.20 -16.38
C ASP A 22 10.69 24.03 -15.44
N TYR A 23 9.45 23.86 -15.00
CA TYR A 23 8.98 22.76 -14.15
C TYR A 23 7.60 22.31 -14.59
N ILE A 24 7.53 21.11 -15.17
CA ILE A 24 6.31 20.57 -15.77
C ILE A 24 5.87 19.28 -15.08
N GLY A 25 4.58 19.15 -14.83
CA GLY A 25 4.01 17.95 -14.21
C GLY A 25 3.29 17.06 -15.23
N LEU A 26 3.62 15.76 -15.25
CA LEU A 26 2.95 14.75 -16.06
C LEU A 26 1.90 14.02 -15.21
N GLY A 27 0.64 14.10 -15.66
CA GLY A 27 -0.49 13.38 -15.04
C GLY A 27 -1.08 12.36 -16.02
N GLY A 28 -2.03 11.56 -15.52
CA GLY A 28 -2.72 10.55 -16.35
C GLY A 28 -2.03 9.18 -16.42
N LEU A 29 -0.80 9.03 -15.89
CA LEU A 29 0.04 7.83 -16.05
C LEU A 29 -0.16 6.77 -14.94
N VAL A 30 -1.02 6.99 -13.97
CA VAL A 30 -1.19 6.09 -12.80
C VAL A 30 -1.58 4.66 -13.20
N ARG A 31 -2.34 4.50 -14.29
CA ARG A 31 -2.80 3.20 -14.80
C ARG A 31 -1.88 2.58 -15.84
N SER A 32 -0.90 3.33 -16.35
CA SER A 32 0.06 2.86 -17.34
C SER A 32 1.04 1.84 -16.74
N SER A 33 1.57 0.95 -17.56
CA SER A 33 2.66 0.07 -17.13
C SER A 33 3.97 0.86 -16.93
N THR A 34 4.94 0.28 -16.24
CA THR A 34 6.24 0.95 -16.07
C THR A 34 6.96 1.16 -17.40
N PRO A 35 6.98 0.19 -18.34
CA PRO A 35 7.52 0.42 -19.70
C PRO A 35 6.85 1.58 -20.44
N ASP A 36 5.51 1.66 -20.42
CA ASP A 36 4.79 2.75 -21.09
C ASP A 36 5.13 4.14 -20.51
N ILE A 37 5.34 4.19 -19.18
CA ILE A 37 5.77 5.41 -18.50
C ILE A 37 7.17 5.80 -18.96
N ILE A 38 8.10 4.85 -19.06
CA ILE A 38 9.47 5.07 -19.52
C ILE A 38 9.45 5.58 -20.97
N GLU A 39 8.67 4.97 -21.85
CA GLU A 39 8.53 5.41 -23.25
C GLU A 39 8.00 6.84 -23.34
N THR A 40 6.97 7.16 -22.53
CA THR A 40 6.43 8.52 -22.43
C THR A 40 7.49 9.51 -21.93
N LEU A 41 8.24 9.14 -20.89
CA LEU A 41 9.31 9.99 -20.35
C LEU A 41 10.44 10.19 -21.36
N ARG A 42 10.87 9.17 -22.11
CA ARG A 42 11.86 9.29 -23.19
C ARG A 42 11.38 10.30 -24.23
N SER A 43 10.14 10.15 -24.71
CA SER A 43 9.57 11.06 -25.72
C SER A 43 9.49 12.51 -25.24
N VAL A 44 9.26 12.75 -23.95
CA VAL A 44 9.30 14.09 -23.35
C VAL A 44 10.74 14.57 -23.20
N HIS A 45 11.63 13.73 -22.68
CA HIS A 45 13.05 14.04 -22.47
C HIS A 45 13.75 14.48 -23.76
N ASP A 46 13.47 13.81 -24.88
CA ASP A 46 14.05 14.11 -26.21
C ASP A 46 13.68 15.49 -26.75
N VAL A 47 12.65 16.12 -26.22
CA VAL A 47 12.09 17.38 -26.75
C VAL A 47 12.16 18.56 -25.80
N VAL A 48 12.57 18.35 -24.55
CA VAL A 48 12.71 19.43 -23.55
C VAL A 48 14.17 19.68 -23.23
N PRO A 49 14.56 20.93 -22.91
CA PRO A 49 15.93 21.21 -22.45
C PRO A 49 16.26 20.45 -21.16
N PRO A 50 17.52 20.04 -20.92
CA PRO A 50 17.94 19.35 -19.70
C PRO A 50 17.69 20.12 -18.40
N SER A 51 17.53 21.45 -18.49
CA SER A 51 17.19 22.31 -17.36
C SER A 51 15.74 22.21 -16.91
N VAL A 52 14.85 21.61 -17.70
CA VAL A 52 13.44 21.47 -17.39
C VAL A 52 13.26 20.31 -16.42
N ARG A 53 12.68 20.60 -15.26
CA ARG A 53 12.37 19.62 -14.22
C ARG A 53 11.02 18.97 -14.50
N ILE A 54 10.91 17.68 -14.20
CA ILE A 54 9.70 16.90 -14.41
C ILE A 54 9.16 16.38 -13.08
N HIS A 55 7.86 16.56 -12.85
CA HIS A 55 7.11 15.94 -11.76
C HIS A 55 6.16 14.86 -12.31
N LEU A 56 6.08 13.70 -11.64
CA LEU A 56 5.11 12.65 -11.96
C LEU A 56 3.98 12.64 -10.93
N PHE A 57 2.77 13.01 -11.37
CA PHE A 57 1.60 13.03 -10.49
C PHE A 57 1.04 11.64 -10.16
N GLY A 58 0.84 11.39 -8.87
CA GLY A 58 0.18 10.19 -8.34
C GLY A 58 1.00 8.91 -8.49
N LEU A 59 2.30 9.00 -8.80
CA LEU A 59 3.10 7.91 -9.31
C LEU A 59 4.47 7.84 -8.64
N ALA A 60 4.65 6.89 -7.73
CA ALA A 60 5.95 6.56 -7.18
C ALA A 60 6.22 5.07 -7.36
N ARG A 61 6.77 4.71 -8.51
CA ARG A 61 7.23 3.36 -8.87
C ARG A 61 8.67 3.19 -8.42
N LEU A 62 8.88 2.65 -7.23
CA LEU A 62 10.22 2.54 -6.62
C LEU A 62 11.24 1.84 -7.52
N ASN A 63 10.82 0.79 -8.22
CA ASN A 63 11.65 0.05 -9.16
C ASN A 63 11.96 0.78 -10.48
N GLY A 64 11.30 1.89 -10.77
CA GLY A 64 11.53 2.73 -11.95
C GLY A 64 12.27 4.03 -11.65
N LEU A 65 12.47 4.39 -10.39
CA LEU A 65 12.95 5.73 -9.99
C LEU A 65 14.31 6.10 -10.59
N ALA A 66 15.26 5.16 -10.63
CA ALA A 66 16.57 5.40 -11.19
C ALA A 66 16.50 5.77 -12.69
N ILE A 67 15.60 5.10 -13.44
CA ILE A 67 15.37 5.40 -14.87
C ILE A 67 14.62 6.72 -15.00
N PHE A 68 13.59 6.95 -14.17
CA PHE A 68 12.84 8.19 -14.20
C PHE A 68 13.73 9.41 -13.91
N SER A 69 14.63 9.30 -12.92
CA SER A 69 15.58 10.37 -12.60
C SER A 69 16.51 10.69 -13.79
N ARG A 70 17.04 9.66 -14.48
CA ARG A 70 17.85 9.85 -15.69
C ARG A 70 17.08 10.52 -16.84
N LEU A 71 15.77 10.36 -16.88
CA LEU A 71 14.87 10.97 -17.85
C LEU A 71 14.31 12.33 -17.39
N GLY A 72 14.94 12.98 -16.42
CA GLY A 72 14.63 14.34 -15.98
C GLY A 72 13.54 14.44 -14.91
N VAL A 73 13.07 13.32 -14.36
CA VAL A 73 12.11 13.36 -13.24
C VAL A 73 12.84 13.78 -11.96
N THR A 74 12.43 14.89 -11.39
CA THR A 74 13.00 15.47 -10.15
C THR A 74 12.11 15.31 -8.94
N SER A 75 10.83 15.01 -9.14
CA SER A 75 9.91 14.76 -8.03
C SER A 75 8.74 13.86 -8.41
N VAL A 76 8.19 13.21 -7.41
CA VAL A 76 7.02 12.33 -7.52
C VAL A 76 6.10 12.53 -6.31
N ASP A 77 4.82 12.25 -6.46
CA ASP A 77 3.89 12.09 -5.33
C ASP A 77 3.15 10.76 -5.43
N SER A 78 2.79 10.17 -4.31
CA SER A 78 1.94 8.98 -4.30
C SER A 78 1.26 8.75 -2.96
N ALA A 79 -0.03 8.43 -3.03
CA ALA A 79 -0.81 7.94 -1.89
C ALA A 79 -0.98 6.41 -1.91
N SER A 80 -0.27 5.67 -2.78
CA SER A 80 -0.49 4.24 -2.99
C SER A 80 -0.27 3.42 -1.71
N PHE A 81 0.85 3.60 -1.03
CA PHE A 81 1.18 2.91 0.21
C PHE A 81 0.23 3.28 1.35
N LEU A 82 -0.09 4.57 1.48
CA LEU A 82 -1.09 5.05 2.43
C LEU A 82 -2.44 4.35 2.21
N ARG A 83 -2.94 4.37 0.98
CA ARG A 83 -4.25 3.81 0.61
C ARG A 83 -4.29 2.28 0.69
N GLN A 84 -3.17 1.60 0.46
CA GLN A 84 -3.05 0.15 0.57
C GLN A 84 -3.50 -0.35 1.95
N ALA A 85 -3.30 0.44 2.99
CA ALA A 85 -3.71 0.13 4.35
C ALA A 85 -5.20 -0.23 4.52
N TRP A 86 -6.08 0.29 3.65
CA TRP A 86 -7.52 0.00 3.73
C TRP A 86 -8.15 -0.51 2.44
N MET A 87 -7.44 -0.42 1.31
CA MET A 87 -7.96 -0.88 0.01
C MET A 87 -7.60 -2.34 -0.31
N ARG A 88 -6.56 -2.89 0.32
CA ARG A 88 -6.10 -4.26 0.08
C ARG A 88 -6.53 -5.17 1.22
N THR A 89 -6.91 -6.41 0.88
CA THR A 89 -7.34 -7.40 1.88
C THR A 89 -6.13 -8.12 2.48
N THR A 90 -5.25 -8.66 1.64
CA THR A 90 -4.15 -9.54 2.04
C THR A 90 -2.79 -8.86 2.14
N THR A 91 -2.68 -7.63 1.65
CA THR A 91 -1.41 -6.87 1.57
C THR A 91 -1.52 -5.48 2.19
N SER A 92 -2.35 -5.31 3.21
CA SER A 92 -2.68 -3.99 3.78
C SER A 92 -1.64 -3.44 4.75
N TYR A 93 -0.76 -4.27 5.28
CA TYR A 93 0.38 -3.87 6.11
C TYR A 93 1.67 -4.22 5.37
N VAL A 94 2.49 -3.24 5.06
CA VAL A 94 3.67 -3.38 4.22
C VAL A 94 4.95 -3.44 5.06
N MET A 95 5.86 -4.34 4.69
CA MET A 95 7.24 -4.37 5.18
C MET A 95 8.19 -4.41 3.98
N PRO A 96 9.47 -4.09 4.14
CA PRO A 96 10.45 -4.29 3.06
C PRO A 96 10.44 -5.75 2.58
N GLY A 97 10.19 -5.96 1.28
CA GLY A 97 10.17 -7.29 0.65
C GLY A 97 8.94 -8.16 0.94
N GLU A 98 8.06 -7.79 1.86
CA GLU A 98 6.88 -8.59 2.22
C GLU A 98 5.67 -7.71 2.58
N SER A 99 4.49 -8.31 2.58
CA SER A 99 3.28 -7.63 3.04
C SER A 99 2.32 -8.59 3.73
N PHE A 100 1.47 -8.05 4.59
CA PHE A 100 0.62 -8.83 5.47
C PHE A 100 -0.84 -8.37 5.41
N ALA A 101 -1.74 -9.31 5.71
CA ALA A 101 -3.15 -9.01 5.89
C ALA A 101 -3.38 -8.27 7.19
N ALA A 102 -4.20 -7.23 7.18
CA ALA A 102 -4.76 -6.70 8.40
C ALA A 102 -5.87 -7.62 8.93
N LEU A 103 -5.87 -7.85 10.25
CA LEU A 103 -6.84 -8.68 10.95
C LEU A 103 -8.17 -7.92 11.08
N ARG A 104 -9.19 -8.35 10.35
CA ARG A 104 -10.47 -7.63 10.28
C ARG A 104 -11.37 -7.91 11.47
N ILE A 105 -11.51 -6.91 12.33
CA ILE A 105 -12.40 -6.93 13.48
C ILE A 105 -13.20 -5.60 13.51
N PRO A 106 -14.09 -5.36 12.52
CA PRO A 106 -14.90 -4.15 12.50
C PRO A 106 -15.88 -4.10 13.68
N GLU A 107 -16.32 -2.88 14.06
CA GLU A 107 -17.26 -2.67 15.15
C GLU A 107 -18.66 -3.22 14.79
N ALA A 108 -19.20 -4.08 15.64
CA ALA A 108 -20.49 -4.74 15.45
C ALA A 108 -21.67 -3.77 15.52
N GLY A 109 -21.57 -2.71 16.33
CA GLY A 109 -22.71 -1.83 16.65
C GLY A 109 -22.86 -0.58 15.78
N LYS A 110 -21.90 -0.24 14.91
CA LYS A 110 -21.81 1.13 14.35
C LYS A 110 -21.89 1.25 12.83
N SER A 111 -22.19 0.20 12.07
CA SER A 111 -22.22 0.30 10.62
C SER A 111 -23.44 -0.36 10.00
N PHE A 112 -23.83 0.12 8.82
CA PHE A 112 -24.82 -0.55 7.95
C PHE A 112 -24.48 -2.03 7.73
N ARG A 113 -23.18 -2.38 7.74
CA ARG A 113 -22.67 -3.74 7.66
C ARG A 113 -23.04 -4.57 8.91
N ALA A 114 -23.03 -3.99 10.11
CA ALA A 114 -23.45 -4.67 11.34
C ALA A 114 -24.94 -5.03 11.33
N LYS A 115 -25.80 -4.13 10.84
CA LYS A 115 -27.22 -4.40 10.67
C LYS A 115 -27.46 -5.57 9.71
N ARG A 116 -26.72 -5.57 8.59
CA ARG A 116 -26.78 -6.66 7.60
C ARG A 116 -26.23 -7.99 8.14
N MET A 117 -25.19 -7.95 8.99
CA MET A 117 -24.68 -9.16 9.66
C MET A 117 -25.73 -9.79 10.59
N ASN A 118 -26.46 -8.98 11.36
CA ASN A 118 -27.55 -9.46 12.21
C ASN A 118 -28.66 -10.13 11.38
N GLU A 119 -29.06 -9.49 10.29
CA GLU A 119 -30.11 -10.01 9.39
C GLU A 119 -29.70 -11.31 8.68
N GLN A 120 -28.44 -11.46 8.30
CA GLN A 120 -27.94 -12.61 7.53
C GLN A 120 -27.50 -13.80 8.39
N SER A 121 -27.00 -13.56 9.62
CA SER A 121 -26.46 -14.62 10.47
C SER A 121 -27.50 -15.28 11.37
N GLY A 122 -28.67 -14.66 11.58
CA GLY A 122 -29.66 -15.09 12.56
C GLY A 122 -29.19 -14.95 14.04
N LEU A 123 -28.02 -14.34 14.26
CA LEU A 123 -27.48 -14.13 15.60
C LEU A 123 -28.01 -12.84 16.22
N SER A 124 -28.17 -12.81 17.54
CA SER A 124 -28.51 -11.58 18.24
C SER A 124 -27.32 -10.58 18.22
N ALA A 125 -27.61 -9.28 18.27
CA ALA A 125 -26.59 -8.24 18.35
C ALA A 125 -25.61 -8.49 19.52
N ALA A 126 -26.12 -8.92 20.66
CA ALA A 126 -25.30 -9.25 21.84
C ALA A 126 -24.34 -10.45 21.59
N ALA A 127 -24.76 -11.43 20.78
CA ALA A 127 -23.90 -12.55 20.39
C ALA A 127 -22.76 -12.07 19.49
N ILE A 128 -23.05 -11.25 18.48
CA ILE A 128 -22.07 -10.70 17.56
C ILE A 128 -21.06 -9.80 18.31
N GLU A 129 -21.53 -8.97 19.24
CA GLU A 129 -20.65 -8.17 20.09
C GLU A 129 -19.75 -9.01 20.99
N ARG A 130 -20.23 -10.15 21.49
CA ARG A 130 -19.37 -11.09 22.24
C ARG A 130 -18.28 -11.68 21.37
N MET A 131 -18.60 -12.08 20.14
CA MET A 131 -17.62 -12.60 19.18
C MET A 131 -16.58 -11.54 18.83
N GLU A 132 -17.00 -10.30 18.58
CA GLU A 132 -16.09 -9.16 18.37
C GLU A 132 -15.13 -8.97 19.55
N ARG A 133 -15.66 -8.90 20.77
CA ARG A 133 -14.85 -8.76 21.98
C ARG A 133 -13.90 -9.94 22.17
N ASN A 134 -14.35 -11.16 21.89
CA ASN A 134 -13.51 -12.36 21.96
C ASN A 134 -12.36 -12.30 20.95
N ALA A 135 -12.63 -11.97 19.68
CA ALA A 135 -11.59 -11.84 18.67
C ALA A 135 -10.55 -10.76 19.05
N LEU A 136 -11.00 -9.59 19.51
CA LEU A 136 -10.09 -8.53 19.97
C LEU A 136 -9.23 -8.96 21.15
N ARG A 137 -9.85 -9.58 22.14
CA ARG A 137 -9.16 -10.04 23.34
C ARG A 137 -8.12 -11.10 22.99
N SER A 138 -8.50 -12.14 22.26
CA SER A 138 -7.60 -13.24 21.89
C SER A 138 -6.40 -12.78 21.05
N VAL A 139 -6.59 -11.85 20.12
CA VAL A 139 -5.47 -11.25 19.35
C VAL A 139 -4.53 -10.44 20.26
N ARG A 140 -5.07 -9.69 21.23
CA ARG A 140 -4.25 -8.91 22.18
C ARG A 140 -3.51 -9.80 23.18
N GLU A 141 -4.15 -10.82 23.72
CA GLU A 141 -3.53 -11.82 24.61
C GLU A 141 -2.40 -12.55 23.88
N TYR A 142 -2.62 -12.96 22.63
CA TYR A 142 -1.56 -13.54 21.81
C TYR A 142 -0.40 -12.55 21.59
N ALA A 143 -0.70 -11.30 21.27
CA ALA A 143 0.32 -10.27 21.09
C ALA A 143 1.13 -10.04 22.38
N ALA A 144 0.48 -10.06 23.54
CA ALA A 144 1.11 -9.98 24.87
C ALA A 144 1.81 -11.28 25.32
N ARG A 145 1.83 -12.33 24.49
CA ARG A 145 2.39 -13.67 24.80
C ARG A 145 1.67 -14.38 25.96
N GLN A 146 0.40 -14.08 26.16
CA GLN A 146 -0.48 -14.65 27.17
C GLN A 146 -1.49 -15.64 26.59
N GLY A 147 -1.57 -15.78 25.28
CA GLY A 147 -2.47 -16.66 24.54
C GLY A 147 -1.78 -17.42 23.42
N SER A 148 -2.44 -18.45 22.89
CA SER A 148 -1.93 -19.23 21.76
C SER A 148 -2.31 -18.61 20.41
N LEU A 149 -1.51 -18.88 19.38
CA LEU A 149 -1.80 -18.51 17.99
C LEU A 149 -3.14 -19.09 17.54
N GLU A 150 -3.38 -20.37 17.83
CA GLU A 150 -4.59 -21.07 17.39
C GLU A 150 -5.85 -20.47 18.03
N THR A 151 -5.79 -20.08 19.30
CA THR A 151 -6.91 -19.40 19.98
C THR A 151 -7.22 -18.06 19.32
N ALA A 152 -6.19 -17.26 19.02
CA ALA A 152 -6.35 -15.97 18.37
C ALA A 152 -6.88 -16.11 16.92
N LEU A 153 -6.32 -17.06 16.15
CA LEU A 153 -6.72 -17.32 14.78
C LEU A 153 -8.16 -17.81 14.68
N ASN A 154 -8.55 -18.78 15.52
CA ASN A 154 -9.91 -19.32 15.52
C ASN A 154 -10.95 -18.26 15.89
N ALA A 155 -10.72 -17.49 16.96
CA ALA A 155 -11.62 -16.40 17.36
C ALA A 155 -11.74 -15.32 16.27
N LEU A 156 -10.64 -15.01 15.60
CA LEU A 156 -10.61 -14.05 14.50
C LEU A 156 -11.39 -14.56 13.28
N LEU A 157 -11.17 -15.81 12.86
CA LEU A 157 -11.86 -16.41 11.72
C LEU A 157 -13.34 -16.58 11.97
N GLU A 158 -13.74 -16.98 13.17
CA GLU A 158 -15.14 -17.10 13.58
C GLU A 158 -15.87 -15.76 13.39
N TYR A 159 -15.27 -14.66 13.84
CA TYR A 159 -15.84 -13.32 13.65
C TYR A 159 -15.77 -12.85 12.19
N ASP A 160 -14.65 -13.09 11.49
CA ASP A 160 -14.48 -12.64 10.10
C ASP A 160 -15.47 -13.32 9.13
N ARG A 161 -15.84 -14.58 9.35
CA ARG A 161 -16.88 -15.28 8.56
C ARG A 161 -18.20 -14.54 8.58
N LEU A 162 -18.61 -13.97 9.72
CA LEU A 162 -19.79 -13.13 9.79
C LEU A 162 -19.64 -11.84 8.97
N VAL A 163 -18.45 -11.24 8.99
CA VAL A 163 -18.17 -9.98 8.29
C VAL A 163 -18.12 -10.18 6.78
N THR A 164 -17.58 -11.29 6.31
CA THR A 164 -17.37 -11.59 4.90
C THR A 164 -18.49 -12.41 4.28
N ALA A 165 -19.38 -12.99 5.08
CA ALA A 165 -20.35 -13.98 4.65
C ALA A 165 -19.67 -15.13 3.87
N ASP A 166 -18.56 -15.65 4.40
CA ASP A 166 -17.74 -16.76 3.85
C ASP A 166 -17.24 -16.57 2.41
N ARG A 167 -17.24 -15.34 1.89
CA ARG A 167 -16.85 -15.07 0.50
C ARG A 167 -15.35 -15.14 0.24
N VAL A 168 -14.52 -15.05 1.28
CA VAL A 168 -13.06 -15.02 1.18
C VAL A 168 -12.46 -15.78 2.34
N ASP A 169 -11.71 -16.82 2.06
CA ASP A 169 -10.91 -17.51 3.08
C ASP A 169 -9.63 -16.72 3.39
N LEU A 170 -9.52 -16.25 4.61
CA LEU A 170 -8.37 -15.50 5.14
C LEU A 170 -7.54 -16.30 6.16
N THR A 171 -7.74 -17.60 6.26
CA THR A 171 -7.04 -18.47 7.21
C THR A 171 -5.52 -18.36 7.03
N VAL A 172 -5.01 -18.60 5.81
CA VAL A 172 -3.58 -18.53 5.53
C VAL A 172 -3.02 -17.10 5.68
N PRO A 173 -3.64 -16.05 5.12
CA PRO A 173 -3.18 -14.68 5.33
C PRO A 173 -3.15 -14.25 6.80
N TYR A 174 -4.16 -14.59 7.59
CA TYR A 174 -4.19 -14.23 9.02
C TYR A 174 -3.17 -15.00 9.83
N ARG A 175 -3.03 -16.31 9.59
CA ARG A 175 -1.99 -17.14 10.21
C ARG A 175 -0.61 -16.54 9.95
N ASN A 176 -0.29 -16.22 8.71
CA ASN A 176 0.99 -15.61 8.35
C ASN A 176 1.23 -14.28 9.10
N THR A 177 0.21 -13.43 9.20
CA THR A 177 0.32 -12.17 9.96
C THR A 177 0.58 -12.40 11.44
N LEU A 178 -0.12 -13.37 12.05
CA LEU A 178 0.06 -13.70 13.46
C LEU A 178 1.45 -14.34 13.70
N GLU A 179 1.86 -15.35 12.93
CA GLU A 179 3.15 -16.04 13.09
C GLU A 179 4.34 -15.09 12.93
N LYS A 180 4.31 -14.27 11.88
CA LYS A 180 5.42 -13.35 11.56
C LYS A 180 5.48 -12.13 12.46
N ARG A 181 4.38 -11.79 13.16
CA ARG A 181 4.30 -10.65 14.10
C ARG A 181 4.96 -9.37 13.55
N PRO A 182 4.56 -8.88 12.35
CA PRO A 182 5.29 -7.81 11.68
C PRO A 182 5.32 -6.49 12.49
N TRP A 183 4.35 -6.27 13.38
CA TRP A 183 4.29 -5.13 14.28
C TRP A 183 5.43 -5.12 15.32
N ASP A 184 5.96 -6.29 15.73
CA ASP A 184 7.07 -6.39 16.68
C ASP A 184 8.43 -6.17 15.99
N ARG A 185 8.49 -6.36 14.67
CA ARG A 185 9.71 -6.22 13.86
C ARG A 185 9.89 -4.81 13.29
N CYS A 186 8.83 -4.00 13.28
CA CYS A 186 8.86 -2.67 12.69
C CYS A 186 9.33 -1.61 13.70
N GLU A 187 10.33 -0.84 13.32
CA GLU A 187 10.94 0.21 14.16
C GLU A 187 10.18 1.55 14.12
N CYS A 188 9.14 1.70 13.29
CA CYS A 188 8.43 2.97 13.20
C CYS A 188 7.72 3.31 14.50
N GLU A 189 7.58 4.60 14.78
CA GLU A 189 6.95 5.11 15.99
C GLU A 189 5.51 4.61 16.17
N VAL A 190 4.77 4.48 15.06
CA VAL A 190 3.39 3.98 15.08
C VAL A 190 3.34 2.53 15.61
N CYS A 191 4.25 1.65 15.14
CA CYS A 191 4.28 0.26 15.58
C CYS A 191 4.79 0.13 17.02
N ARG A 192 5.79 0.91 17.42
CA ARG A 192 6.27 0.94 18.81
C ARG A 192 5.18 1.34 19.80
N GLN A 193 4.37 2.33 19.47
CA GLN A 193 3.28 2.79 20.34
C GLN A 193 2.02 1.93 20.28
N ALA A 194 1.63 1.47 19.08
CA ALA A 194 0.36 0.80 18.88
C ALA A 194 0.45 -0.73 19.00
N GLY A 195 1.65 -1.32 18.84
CA GLY A 195 1.82 -2.77 18.86
C GLY A 195 0.88 -3.45 17.84
N VAL A 196 0.24 -4.52 18.25
CA VAL A 196 -0.70 -5.30 17.44
C VAL A 196 -1.89 -4.48 16.92
N GLU A 197 -2.25 -3.38 17.57
CA GLU A 197 -3.38 -2.54 17.13
C GLU A 197 -3.18 -1.96 15.72
N VAL A 198 -1.94 -1.87 15.23
CA VAL A 198 -1.64 -1.37 13.88
C VAL A 198 -2.12 -2.32 12.79
N VAL A 199 -2.08 -3.63 13.02
CA VAL A 199 -2.56 -4.64 12.07
C VAL A 199 -4.05 -4.94 12.23
N ILE A 200 -4.73 -4.49 13.28
CA ILE A 200 -6.17 -4.67 13.43
C ILE A 200 -6.92 -3.70 12.51
N PHE A 201 -7.71 -4.25 11.58
CA PHE A 201 -8.60 -3.47 10.72
C PHE A 201 -9.91 -3.17 11.47
N ARG A 202 -10.00 -1.95 12.00
CA ARG A 202 -11.14 -1.52 12.83
C ARG A 202 -11.26 0.00 12.84
N GLY A 203 -12.31 0.54 12.24
CA GLY A 203 -12.59 1.97 12.21
C GLY A 203 -11.51 2.81 11.52
N ASN A 204 -11.80 4.10 11.31
CA ASN A 204 -10.93 4.97 10.52
C ASN A 204 -9.56 5.25 11.19
N ASN A 205 -9.54 5.45 12.50
CA ASN A 205 -8.30 5.84 13.19
C ASN A 205 -7.23 4.75 13.14
N ARG A 206 -7.60 3.47 13.30
CA ARG A 206 -6.65 2.35 13.19
C ARG A 206 -6.15 2.16 11.77
N ASN A 207 -7.04 2.28 10.79
CA ASN A 207 -6.65 2.20 9.39
C ASN A 207 -5.70 3.35 9.00
N ARG A 208 -5.89 4.56 9.53
CA ARG A 208 -4.95 5.68 9.36
C ARG A 208 -3.59 5.39 9.99
N ARG A 209 -3.52 4.82 11.20
CA ARG A 209 -2.25 4.42 11.83
C ARG A 209 -1.48 3.45 10.95
N ARG A 210 -2.16 2.42 10.41
CA ARG A 210 -1.53 1.50 9.45
C ARG A 210 -1.11 2.22 8.16
N GLY A 211 -1.88 3.19 7.71
CA GLY A 211 -1.52 4.05 6.58
C GLY A 211 -0.24 4.84 6.84
N PHE A 212 -0.10 5.43 8.01
CA PHE A 212 1.14 6.14 8.41
C PHE A 212 2.33 5.21 8.52
N HIS A 213 2.14 3.99 9.07
CA HIS A 213 3.17 2.96 9.04
C HIS A 213 3.59 2.64 7.59
N ASN A 214 2.63 2.37 6.68
CA ASN A 214 2.94 2.11 5.27
C ASN A 214 3.65 3.29 4.60
N THR A 215 3.31 4.52 4.94
CA THR A 215 3.99 5.72 4.43
C THR A 215 5.43 5.81 4.95
N TYR A 216 5.68 5.46 6.21
CA TYR A 216 7.04 5.35 6.76
C TYR A 216 7.87 4.31 6.00
N VAL A 217 7.30 3.12 5.76
CA VAL A 217 7.99 2.07 4.98
C VAL A 217 8.27 2.54 3.56
N PHE A 218 7.28 3.17 2.92
CA PHE A 218 7.47 3.76 1.58
C PHE A 218 8.63 4.76 1.56
N TYR A 219 8.71 5.65 2.54
CA TYR A 219 9.78 6.64 2.63
C TYR A 219 11.16 5.98 2.74
N ARG A 220 11.29 4.95 3.58
CA ARG A 220 12.54 4.17 3.71
C ARG A 220 12.92 3.47 2.40
N LEU A 221 11.97 2.86 1.72
CA LEU A 221 12.20 2.21 0.42
C LEU A 221 12.53 3.23 -0.68
N LEU A 222 11.93 4.41 -0.64
CA LEU A 222 12.24 5.51 -1.56
C LEU A 222 13.69 5.98 -1.38
N ASP A 223 14.11 6.18 -0.13
CA ASP A 223 15.46 6.59 0.21
C ASP A 223 16.50 5.57 -0.26
N GLN A 224 16.26 4.28 -0.01
CA GLN A 224 17.08 3.18 -0.52
C GLN A 224 17.14 3.17 -2.05
N ALA A 225 16.00 3.33 -2.73
CA ALA A 225 15.95 3.33 -4.19
C ALA A 225 16.74 4.50 -4.80
N LEU A 226 16.72 5.67 -4.15
CA LEU A 226 17.50 6.84 -4.58
C LEU A 226 19.00 6.65 -4.37
N LEU A 227 19.42 5.84 -3.39
CA LEU A 227 20.82 5.47 -3.15
C LEU A 227 21.29 4.30 -4.04
N GLY A 228 20.43 3.79 -4.92
CA GLY A 228 20.72 2.66 -5.81
C GLY A 228 20.58 1.29 -5.16
N ASP A 229 20.14 1.20 -3.90
CA ASP A 229 19.85 -0.05 -3.23
C ASP A 229 18.43 -0.51 -3.60
N THR A 230 18.34 -1.63 -4.30
CA THR A 230 17.07 -2.22 -4.73
C THR A 230 16.62 -3.40 -3.87
N ALA A 231 17.33 -3.70 -2.79
CA ALA A 231 16.96 -4.76 -1.87
C ALA A 231 15.61 -4.46 -1.19
N GLY A 232 14.69 -5.42 -1.24
CA GLY A 232 13.36 -5.26 -0.64
C GLY A 232 12.35 -4.42 -1.44
N LEU A 233 12.71 -3.91 -2.63
CA LEU A 233 11.75 -3.23 -3.50
C LEU A 233 10.76 -4.22 -4.13
N PRO A 234 9.48 -3.87 -4.23
CA PRO A 234 8.50 -4.70 -4.94
C PRO A 234 8.81 -4.73 -6.45
N GLY A 235 8.81 -5.92 -7.04
CA GLY A 235 8.95 -6.09 -8.49
C GLY A 235 10.39 -6.14 -9.03
N ARG A 236 11.31 -6.72 -8.30
CA ARG A 236 12.74 -6.88 -8.66
C ARG A 236 13.02 -7.44 -10.07
N GLN A 237 12.10 -8.22 -10.65
CA GLN A 237 12.28 -8.84 -11.98
C GLN A 237 12.27 -7.85 -13.16
N LEU A 238 11.61 -6.69 -13.02
CA LEU A 238 11.52 -5.70 -14.10
C LEU A 238 12.81 -4.88 -14.30
N GLN A 239 13.68 -4.83 -13.29
CA GLN A 239 14.89 -4.00 -13.34
C GLN A 239 16.01 -4.63 -14.16
N LEU A 240 16.10 -5.96 -14.18
CA LEU A 240 17.15 -6.68 -14.92
C LEU A 240 16.93 -6.62 -16.43
N SER A 241 15.67 -6.75 -16.90
CA SER A 241 15.37 -6.72 -18.34
C SER A 241 15.52 -5.35 -19.00
N LEU A 242 15.49 -4.26 -18.21
CA LEU A 242 15.61 -2.89 -18.72
C LEU A 242 17.08 -2.40 -18.73
N MET A 243 17.99 -3.11 -18.04
CA MET A 243 19.43 -2.78 -18.02
C MET A 243 20.22 -3.55 -19.11
N GLU A 244 19.61 -4.61 -19.70
CA GLU A 244 20.24 -5.39 -20.78
C GLU A 244 20.05 -4.80 -22.18
N ASP A 245 19.19 -3.76 -22.30
CA ASP A 245 18.93 -3.08 -23.58
C ASP A 245 19.72 -1.77 -23.77
N GLU A 246 20.82 -1.53 -23.08
CA GLU A 246 21.75 -0.44 -23.39
C GLU A 246 22.87 -0.95 -24.34
N PRO A 247 23.04 -0.29 -25.54
CA PRO A 247 24.09 -0.65 -26.50
C PRO A 247 25.50 -0.30 -26.00
#